data_e8dc0bd722c317ef5fc90040e3df14e1
#
_entry.id   e8dc0bd722c317ef5fc90040e3df14e1
#
_cell.length_a   1.000
_cell.length_b   1.000
_cell.length_c   1.000
_cell.angle_alpha   90.00
_cell.angle_beta   90.00
_cell.angle_gamma   90.00
#
_symmetry.space_group_name_H-M   'P 1'
#
loop_
_entity.id
_entity.type
_entity.pdbx_description
1 polymer ?
#
loop_
_entity_poly.entity_id
_entity_poly.type
_entity_poly.pdbx_seq_one_letter_code
_entity_poly.pdbx_strand_id
1 'polypeptide(L)'
;MKKRYAALIFCAIGLLLGSVTSEAKKKPSVTAESAIVMDVQSGAILYEKNIDKREYPASITKVMTALVAIENSSLSETVTYSRNAVTNLESGASNIEIQPGEKLSMEDSLYAILLMSANEACNGVAEHVAGSIDNFVAMMNQKAKELGCTGTHFANANGLWMSNHYTTAH
;
A
#
# COMPACT_ATOMS: atom_id res chain seq x y z
N MET A 1 46.52 3.28 53.77
CA MET A 1 45.66 2.16 53.37
C MET A 1 44.16 2.47 53.51
N LYS A 2 43.69 3.12 54.59
CA LYS A 2 42.23 3.41 54.77
C LYS A 2 41.56 4.27 53.71
N LYS A 3 42.23 5.19 53.03
CA LYS A 3 41.65 6.06 51.94
C LYS A 3 41.41 5.34 50.61
N ARG A 4 42.11 4.23 50.34
CA ARG A 4 41.94 3.45 49.09
C ARG A 4 40.69 2.55 49.12
N TYR A 5 40.31 2.07 50.30
CA TYR A 5 39.10 1.25 50.47
C TYR A 5 37.81 2.07 50.41
N ALA A 6 37.84 3.34 50.85
CA ALA A 6 36.68 4.23 50.76
C ALA A 6 36.30 4.56 49.30
N ALA A 7 37.31 4.74 48.41
CA ALA A 7 37.05 4.98 46.98
C ALA A 7 36.48 3.76 46.25
N LEU A 8 36.91 2.54 46.60
CA LEU A 8 36.39 1.30 46.02
C LEU A 8 34.96 1.00 46.46
N ILE A 9 34.59 1.33 47.70
CA ILE A 9 33.22 1.16 48.21
C ILE A 9 32.27 2.16 47.54
N PHE A 10 32.68 3.40 47.26
CA PHE A 10 31.88 4.38 46.56
C PHE A 10 31.62 4.00 45.07
N CYS A 11 32.64 3.42 44.39
CA CYS A 11 32.44 2.89 43.04
C CYS A 11 31.51 1.67 43.00
N ALA A 12 31.56 0.78 43.99
CA ALA A 12 30.68 -0.39 44.06
C ALA A 12 29.23 -0.03 44.35
N ILE A 13 28.97 1.00 45.16
CA ILE A 13 27.60 1.51 45.42
C ILE A 13 27.04 2.24 44.22
N GLY A 14 27.85 2.96 43.43
CA GLY A 14 27.43 3.61 42.18
C GLY A 14 27.00 2.63 41.10
N LEU A 15 27.58 1.43 41.03
CA LEU A 15 27.21 0.37 40.09
C LEU A 15 25.92 -0.38 40.46
N LEU A 16 25.52 -0.36 41.73
CA LEU A 16 24.28 -1.02 42.19
C LEU A 16 23.02 -0.16 42.05
N LEU A 17 23.14 1.16 41.85
CA LEU A 17 22.01 2.07 41.67
C LEU A 17 21.63 2.31 40.20
N GLY A 18 22.35 1.70 39.26
CA GLY A 18 22.17 1.91 37.82
C GLY A 18 21.28 0.91 37.09
N SER A 19 20.62 -0.01 37.79
CA SER A 19 19.67 -0.93 37.14
C SER A 19 18.31 -0.23 36.94
N VAL A 20 18.25 0.69 36.00
CA VAL A 20 16.94 1.13 35.44
C VAL A 20 16.39 -0.07 34.70
N THR A 21 15.55 -0.85 35.35
CA THR A 21 14.71 -1.85 34.66
C THR A 21 13.74 -1.10 33.75
N SER A 22 14.13 -0.94 32.50
CA SER A 22 13.18 -0.53 31.47
C SER A 22 12.15 -1.64 31.35
N GLU A 23 10.97 -1.45 31.94
CA GLU A 23 9.83 -2.31 31.64
C GLU A 23 9.58 -2.21 30.14
N ALA A 24 9.93 -3.27 29.42
CA ALA A 24 9.60 -3.37 28.00
C ALA A 24 8.08 -3.35 27.90
N LYS A 25 7.51 -2.22 27.45
CA LYS A 25 6.08 -2.11 27.19
C LYS A 25 5.69 -3.25 26.25
N LYS A 26 4.67 -4.02 26.64
CA LYS A 26 4.15 -5.13 25.83
C LYS A 26 3.81 -4.60 24.43
N LYS A 27 4.41 -5.19 23.39
CA LYS A 27 4.09 -4.80 22.00
C LYS A 27 2.58 -4.94 21.78
N PRO A 28 1.93 -4.00 21.06
CA PRO A 28 0.52 -4.11 20.73
C PRO A 28 0.27 -5.41 19.97
N SER A 29 -0.89 -6.03 20.19
CA SER A 29 -1.33 -7.22 19.46
C SER A 29 -2.35 -6.81 18.43
N VAL A 30 -2.13 -7.18 17.17
CA VAL A 30 -3.07 -6.95 16.06
C VAL A 30 -3.52 -8.29 15.49
N THR A 31 -4.78 -8.37 15.07
CA THR A 31 -5.37 -9.57 14.46
C THR A 31 -4.95 -9.76 12.99
N ALA A 32 -4.55 -8.68 12.31
CA ALA A 32 -4.05 -8.73 10.95
C ALA A 32 -2.88 -9.72 10.82
N GLU A 33 -2.78 -10.43 9.70
CA GLU A 33 -1.72 -11.39 9.45
C GLU A 33 -0.38 -10.71 9.22
N SER A 34 -0.37 -9.59 8.49
CA SER A 34 0.77 -8.70 8.30
C SER A 34 0.39 -7.29 8.71
N ALA A 35 1.30 -6.52 9.28
CA ALA A 35 1.07 -5.14 9.69
C ALA A 35 2.36 -4.35 9.80
N ILE A 36 2.31 -3.07 9.46
CA ILE A 36 3.37 -2.09 9.67
C ILE A 36 2.77 -0.78 10.21
N VAL A 37 3.50 -0.12 11.10
CA VAL A 37 3.26 1.27 11.49
C VAL A 37 4.56 2.02 11.30
N MET A 38 4.53 3.06 10.52
CA MET A 38 5.72 3.85 10.17
C MET A 38 5.47 5.33 10.44
N ASP A 39 6.46 6.01 10.95
CA ASP A 39 6.46 7.47 11.01
C ASP A 39 6.74 8.05 9.62
N VAL A 40 5.81 8.83 9.10
CA VAL A 40 5.86 9.35 7.73
C VAL A 40 7.02 10.32 7.50
N GLN A 41 7.44 11.06 8.53
CA GLN A 41 8.49 12.07 8.38
C GLN A 41 9.90 11.46 8.43
N SER A 42 10.12 10.52 9.33
CA SER A 42 11.44 9.91 9.56
C SER A 42 11.64 8.59 8.80
N GLY A 43 10.56 7.95 8.35
CA GLY A 43 10.60 6.61 7.81
C GLY A 43 10.81 5.51 8.87
N ALA A 44 10.83 5.86 10.16
CA ALA A 44 11.07 4.90 11.22
C ALA A 44 9.91 3.91 11.38
N ILE A 45 10.20 2.62 11.38
CA ILE A 45 9.21 1.58 11.65
C ILE A 45 8.98 1.51 13.17
N LEU A 46 7.77 1.83 13.60
CA LEU A 46 7.34 1.84 15.00
C LEU A 46 6.75 0.50 15.44
N TYR A 47 6.16 -0.23 14.53
CA TYR A 47 5.61 -1.56 14.74
C TYR A 47 5.68 -2.37 13.45
N GLU A 48 5.97 -3.66 13.61
CA GLU A 48 6.03 -4.59 12.48
C GLU A 48 5.51 -5.98 12.87
N LYS A 49 4.84 -6.63 11.92
CA LYS A 49 4.40 -8.02 12.00
C LYS A 49 4.40 -8.60 10.59
N ASN A 50 5.23 -9.62 10.34
CA ASN A 50 5.32 -10.32 9.04
C ASN A 50 5.40 -9.37 7.83
N ILE A 51 6.17 -8.28 7.93
CA ILE A 51 6.14 -7.17 6.97
C ILE A 51 6.56 -7.58 5.55
N ASP A 52 7.40 -8.60 5.40
CA ASP A 52 7.88 -9.10 4.11
C ASP A 52 7.10 -10.33 3.61
N LYS A 53 6.05 -10.75 4.34
CA LYS A 53 5.18 -11.82 3.89
C LYS A 53 4.38 -11.37 2.67
N ARG A 54 4.33 -12.21 1.63
CA ARG A 54 3.46 -11.96 0.47
C ARG A 54 2.01 -12.10 0.85
N GLU A 55 1.24 -11.09 0.52
CA GLU A 55 -0.21 -11.00 0.69
C GLU A 55 -0.87 -10.61 -0.64
N TYR A 56 -2.15 -10.90 -0.76
CA TYR A 56 -2.93 -10.47 -1.91
C TYR A 56 -3.60 -9.13 -1.57
N PRO A 57 -3.27 -8.04 -2.30
CA PRO A 57 -3.74 -6.70 -1.93
C PRO A 57 -5.23 -6.49 -2.15
N ALA A 58 -5.88 -7.28 -2.99
CA ALA A 58 -7.27 -7.07 -3.39
C ALA A 58 -7.49 -5.59 -3.81
N SER A 59 -8.60 -4.98 -3.40
CA SER A 59 -8.93 -3.60 -3.78
C SER A 59 -7.98 -2.52 -3.24
N ILE A 60 -7.02 -2.84 -2.35
CA ILE A 60 -5.95 -1.90 -1.99
C ILE A 60 -5.11 -1.53 -3.22
N THR A 61 -5.03 -2.40 -4.22
CA THR A 61 -4.45 -2.13 -5.54
C THR A 61 -4.90 -0.80 -6.14
N LYS A 62 -6.15 -0.41 -5.91
CA LYS A 62 -6.76 0.81 -6.47
C LYS A 62 -6.10 2.11 -6.00
N VAL A 63 -5.39 2.08 -4.89
CA VAL A 63 -4.56 3.21 -4.43
C VAL A 63 -3.42 3.45 -5.43
N MET A 64 -2.75 2.39 -5.91
CA MET A 64 -1.72 2.51 -6.94
C MET A 64 -2.33 2.93 -8.28
N THR A 65 -3.49 2.40 -8.64
CA THR A 65 -4.22 2.80 -9.86
C THR A 65 -4.53 4.30 -9.85
N ALA A 66 -5.07 4.80 -8.74
CA ALA A 66 -5.36 6.23 -8.59
C ALA A 66 -4.09 7.09 -8.63
N LEU A 67 -3.02 6.66 -7.96
CA LEU A 67 -1.73 7.36 -7.96
C LEU A 67 -1.18 7.51 -9.38
N VAL A 68 -1.09 6.41 -10.13
CA VAL A 68 -0.56 6.42 -11.50
C VAL A 68 -1.45 7.26 -12.41
N ALA A 69 -2.78 7.19 -12.25
CA ALA A 69 -3.71 8.01 -13.03
C ALA A 69 -3.51 9.51 -12.77
N ILE A 70 -3.44 9.93 -11.50
CA ILE A 70 -3.25 11.34 -11.11
C ILE A 70 -1.92 11.90 -11.62
N GLU A 71 -0.87 11.10 -11.61
CA GLU A 71 0.45 11.52 -12.08
C GLU A 71 0.56 11.65 -13.60
N ASN A 72 -0.34 11.02 -14.37
CA ASN A 72 -0.23 10.92 -15.83
C ASN A 72 -1.42 11.49 -16.60
N SER A 73 -2.39 12.11 -15.91
CA SER A 73 -3.59 12.71 -16.54
C SER A 73 -4.10 13.91 -15.75
N SER A 74 -4.96 14.70 -16.36
CA SER A 74 -5.68 15.78 -15.67
C SER A 74 -7.04 15.27 -15.16
N LEU A 75 -7.46 15.73 -13.97
CA LEU A 75 -8.76 15.39 -13.38
C LEU A 75 -9.94 15.79 -14.27
N SER A 76 -9.78 16.79 -15.14
CA SER A 76 -10.80 17.27 -16.08
C SER A 76 -10.87 16.48 -17.39
N GLU A 77 -9.94 15.55 -17.65
CA GLU A 77 -9.99 14.72 -18.83
C GLU A 77 -11.23 13.83 -18.85
N THR A 78 -11.71 13.54 -20.06
CA THR A 78 -12.89 12.68 -20.24
C THR A 78 -12.45 11.25 -20.53
N VAL A 79 -12.70 10.35 -19.61
CA VAL A 79 -12.53 8.90 -19.76
C VAL A 79 -13.71 8.34 -20.53
N THR A 80 -13.47 7.68 -21.66
CA THR A 80 -14.50 6.95 -22.42
C THR A 80 -14.33 5.47 -22.20
N TYR A 81 -15.37 4.82 -21.69
CA TYR A 81 -15.32 3.41 -21.31
C TYR A 81 -15.53 2.49 -22.50
N SER A 82 -14.52 1.74 -22.86
CA SER A 82 -14.59 0.74 -23.92
C SER A 82 -15.46 -0.46 -23.50
N ARG A 83 -15.92 -1.24 -24.47
CA ARG A 83 -16.56 -2.53 -24.17
C ARG A 83 -15.61 -3.44 -23.36
N ASN A 84 -14.32 -3.46 -23.67
CA ASN A 84 -13.34 -4.28 -22.97
C ASN A 84 -13.21 -3.88 -21.49
N ALA A 85 -13.22 -2.59 -21.19
CA ALA A 85 -13.11 -2.09 -19.81
C ALA A 85 -14.27 -2.54 -18.92
N VAL A 86 -15.52 -2.59 -19.48
CA VAL A 86 -16.73 -2.82 -18.69
C VAL A 86 -17.28 -4.25 -18.78
N THR A 87 -16.77 -5.06 -19.69
CA THR A 87 -17.12 -6.49 -19.77
C THR A 87 -15.99 -7.35 -19.17
N ASN A 88 -16.20 -8.64 -19.00
CA ASN A 88 -15.22 -9.59 -18.48
C ASN A 88 -14.84 -9.37 -17.01
N LEU A 89 -15.71 -8.72 -16.23
CA LEU A 89 -15.57 -8.70 -14.77
C LEU A 89 -16.05 -10.02 -14.19
N GLU A 90 -15.39 -10.46 -13.11
CA GLU A 90 -15.84 -11.63 -12.36
C GLU A 90 -17.23 -11.39 -11.74
N SER A 91 -18.05 -12.44 -11.69
CA SER A 91 -19.37 -12.36 -11.06
C SER A 91 -19.26 -11.93 -9.61
N GLY A 92 -20.00 -10.91 -9.20
CA GLY A 92 -19.97 -10.34 -7.86
C GLY A 92 -18.85 -9.32 -7.63
N ALA A 93 -18.03 -9.00 -8.63
CA ALA A 93 -17.05 -7.92 -8.53
C ALA A 93 -17.75 -6.57 -8.37
N SER A 94 -17.24 -5.72 -7.45
CA SER A 94 -17.76 -4.36 -7.26
C SER A 94 -17.69 -3.55 -8.55
N ASN A 95 -18.79 -2.92 -8.92
CA ASN A 95 -18.94 -2.08 -10.11
C ASN A 95 -20.02 -1.03 -9.88
N ILE A 96 -20.13 -0.05 -10.76
CA ILE A 96 -21.20 0.97 -10.79
C ILE A 96 -22.02 0.90 -12.08
N GLU A 97 -21.93 -0.23 -12.78
CA GLU A 97 -22.72 -0.55 -14.00
C GLU A 97 -22.48 0.38 -15.19
N ILE A 98 -21.24 0.88 -15.36
CA ILE A 98 -20.84 1.71 -16.50
C ILE A 98 -21.08 0.92 -17.79
N GLN A 99 -21.74 1.56 -18.77
CA GLN A 99 -22.03 0.95 -20.06
C GLN A 99 -20.93 1.26 -21.11
N PRO A 100 -20.75 0.40 -22.11
CA PRO A 100 -19.80 0.67 -23.20
C PRO A 100 -20.13 1.99 -23.90
N GLY A 101 -19.14 2.88 -24.02
CA GLY A 101 -19.27 4.20 -24.63
C GLY A 101 -19.66 5.31 -23.65
N GLU A 102 -19.99 5.00 -22.40
CA GLU A 102 -20.19 6.02 -21.38
C GLU A 102 -18.92 6.83 -21.13
N LYS A 103 -19.12 8.04 -20.63
CA LYS A 103 -18.06 9.01 -20.39
C LYS A 103 -18.19 9.58 -18.99
N LEU A 104 -17.10 9.56 -18.24
CA LEU A 104 -16.97 10.24 -16.95
C LEU A 104 -15.75 11.16 -17.01
N SER A 105 -15.70 12.17 -16.13
CA SER A 105 -14.44 12.86 -15.90
C SER A 105 -13.42 11.91 -15.25
N MET A 106 -12.13 12.21 -15.35
CA MET A 106 -11.11 11.46 -14.60
C MET A 106 -11.40 11.56 -13.09
N GLU A 107 -11.81 12.72 -12.62
CA GLU A 107 -12.18 12.93 -11.21
C GLU A 107 -13.31 12.00 -10.76
N ASP A 108 -14.44 11.94 -11.50
CA ASP A 108 -15.55 11.04 -11.19
C ASP A 108 -15.14 9.57 -11.29
N SER A 109 -14.29 9.23 -12.26
CA SER A 109 -13.73 7.88 -12.40
C SER A 109 -12.91 7.49 -11.18
N LEU A 110 -12.10 8.42 -10.63
CA LEU A 110 -11.32 8.18 -9.40
C LEU A 110 -12.22 8.07 -8.17
N TYR A 111 -13.32 8.83 -8.09
CA TYR A 111 -14.32 8.63 -7.03
C TYR A 111 -14.98 7.26 -7.14
N ALA A 112 -15.34 6.82 -8.34
CA ALA A 112 -15.89 5.48 -8.57
C ALA A 112 -14.89 4.38 -8.12
N ILE A 113 -13.60 4.54 -8.43
CA ILE A 113 -12.53 3.63 -8.03
C ILE A 113 -12.37 3.57 -6.51
N LEU A 114 -12.23 4.73 -5.86
CA LEU A 114 -11.82 4.79 -4.46
C LEU A 114 -12.99 4.63 -3.47
N LEU A 115 -14.19 5.11 -3.81
CA LEU A 115 -15.35 5.06 -2.92
C LEU A 115 -16.23 3.83 -3.17
N MET A 116 -16.45 3.46 -4.43
CA MET A 116 -17.32 2.35 -4.81
C MET A 116 -16.53 1.08 -5.15
N SER A 117 -15.20 1.18 -5.17
CA SER A 117 -14.32 0.07 -5.58
C SER A 117 -14.64 -0.48 -6.99
N ALA A 118 -15.10 0.38 -7.89
CA ALA A 118 -15.56 0.01 -9.24
C ALA A 118 -14.41 -0.58 -10.08
N ASN A 119 -14.52 -1.84 -10.44
CA ASN A 119 -13.45 -2.55 -11.16
C ASN A 119 -13.39 -2.14 -12.64
N GLU A 120 -14.54 -1.91 -13.28
CA GLU A 120 -14.61 -1.41 -14.65
C GLU A 120 -14.04 0.01 -14.75
N ALA A 121 -14.21 0.82 -13.71
CA ALA A 121 -13.62 2.16 -13.67
C ALA A 121 -12.09 2.11 -13.69
N CYS A 122 -11.47 1.15 -12.98
CA CYS A 122 -10.02 0.93 -13.05
C CYS A 122 -9.57 0.57 -14.47
N ASN A 123 -10.30 -0.30 -15.15
CA ASN A 123 -9.97 -0.73 -16.50
C ASN A 123 -10.10 0.44 -17.50
N GLY A 124 -11.19 1.23 -17.41
CA GLY A 124 -11.38 2.39 -18.28
C GLY A 124 -10.32 3.47 -18.09
N VAL A 125 -9.98 3.76 -16.84
CA VAL A 125 -8.87 4.70 -16.52
C VAL A 125 -7.54 4.16 -17.03
N ALA A 126 -7.27 2.87 -16.88
CA ALA A 126 -6.05 2.24 -17.39
C ALA A 126 -5.93 2.36 -18.92
N GLU A 127 -7.01 2.07 -19.64
CA GLU A 127 -7.03 2.23 -21.10
C GLU A 127 -6.87 3.71 -21.53
N HIS A 128 -7.50 4.64 -20.80
CA HIS A 128 -7.40 6.07 -21.09
C HIS A 128 -5.97 6.59 -20.92
N VAL A 129 -5.32 6.26 -19.81
CA VAL A 129 -3.99 6.78 -19.45
C VAL A 129 -2.87 6.16 -20.29
N ALA A 130 -2.94 4.85 -20.52
CA ALA A 130 -1.83 4.11 -21.13
C ALA A 130 -2.15 3.46 -22.48
N GLY A 131 -3.36 3.65 -23.01
CA GLY A 131 -3.83 3.04 -24.25
C GLY A 131 -4.20 1.56 -24.12
N SER A 132 -3.81 0.89 -23.05
CA SER A 132 -4.22 -0.48 -22.71
C SER A 132 -4.05 -0.77 -21.24
N ILE A 133 -4.79 -1.76 -20.73
CA ILE A 133 -4.67 -2.23 -19.35
C ILE A 133 -3.25 -2.76 -19.09
N ASP A 134 -2.67 -3.52 -20.01
CA ASP A 134 -1.32 -4.09 -19.87
C ASP A 134 -0.24 -3.02 -19.75
N ASN A 135 -0.30 -1.98 -20.57
CA ASN A 135 0.64 -0.85 -20.49
C ASN A 135 0.49 -0.12 -19.15
N PHE A 136 -0.74 0.06 -18.67
CA PHE A 136 -1.00 0.69 -17.38
C PHE A 136 -0.45 -0.14 -16.22
N VAL A 137 -0.63 -1.46 -16.27
CA VAL A 137 -0.05 -2.39 -15.29
C VAL A 137 1.48 -2.33 -15.30
N ALA A 138 2.10 -2.16 -16.47
CA ALA A 138 3.53 -1.93 -16.55
C ALA A 138 3.95 -0.62 -15.85
N MET A 139 3.16 0.46 -16.01
CA MET A 139 3.38 1.72 -15.28
C MET A 139 3.23 1.55 -13.77
N MET A 140 2.21 0.80 -13.31
CA MET A 140 2.03 0.49 -11.88
C MET A 140 3.24 -0.25 -11.30
N ASN A 141 3.76 -1.26 -12.00
CA ASN A 141 4.94 -2.00 -11.58
C ASN A 141 6.22 -1.14 -11.61
N GLN A 142 6.33 -0.23 -12.56
CA GLN A 142 7.43 0.75 -12.59
C GLN A 142 7.33 1.70 -11.38
N LYS A 143 6.14 2.23 -11.09
CA LYS A 143 5.90 3.09 -9.91
C LYS A 143 6.22 2.35 -8.61
N ALA A 144 5.82 1.09 -8.47
CA ALA A 144 6.17 0.28 -7.30
C ALA A 144 7.68 0.19 -7.09
N LYS A 145 8.47 -0.01 -8.16
CA LYS A 145 9.94 -0.01 -8.07
C LYS A 145 10.50 1.36 -7.65
N GLU A 146 9.97 2.44 -8.20
CA GLU A 146 10.38 3.82 -7.87
C GLU A 146 10.13 4.13 -6.39
N LEU A 147 9.04 3.62 -5.84
CA LEU A 147 8.69 3.75 -4.41
C LEU A 147 9.45 2.78 -3.49
N GLY A 148 10.26 1.88 -4.06
CA GLY A 148 11.00 0.88 -3.28
C GLY A 148 10.18 -0.34 -2.85
N CYS A 149 8.99 -0.56 -3.40
CA CYS A 149 8.11 -1.69 -3.09
C CYS A 149 8.63 -2.97 -3.74
N THR A 150 9.75 -3.52 -3.26
CA THR A 150 10.46 -4.65 -3.86
C THR A 150 9.71 -5.99 -3.78
N GLY A 151 8.77 -6.10 -2.85
CA GLY A 151 7.91 -7.27 -2.63
C GLY A 151 6.56 -7.20 -3.34
N THR A 152 6.37 -6.27 -4.30
CA THR A 152 5.08 -6.00 -4.96
C THR A 152 5.12 -6.32 -6.44
N HIS A 153 4.04 -6.92 -6.94
CA HIS A 153 3.80 -7.11 -8.36
C HIS A 153 2.31 -6.99 -8.67
N PHE A 154 1.96 -6.07 -9.55
CA PHE A 154 0.62 -5.89 -10.07
C PHE A 154 0.44 -6.68 -11.37
N ALA A 155 -0.67 -7.41 -11.50
CA ALA A 155 -1.07 -8.16 -12.68
C ALA A 155 -2.34 -7.59 -13.34
N ASN A 156 -3.04 -6.69 -12.66
CA ASN A 156 -4.20 -5.94 -13.16
C ASN A 156 -4.31 -4.60 -12.42
N ALA A 157 -5.22 -3.74 -12.89
CA ALA A 157 -5.43 -2.42 -12.33
C ALA A 157 -6.50 -2.36 -11.22
N ASN A 158 -7.22 -3.43 -10.95
CA ASN A 158 -8.40 -3.43 -10.07
C ASN A 158 -8.26 -4.25 -8.80
N GLY A 159 -7.28 -5.16 -8.74
CA GLY A 159 -7.03 -6.03 -7.58
C GLY A 159 -7.84 -7.32 -7.57
N LEU A 160 -8.50 -7.70 -8.66
CA LEU A 160 -9.09 -9.02 -8.80
C LEU A 160 -8.00 -10.10 -8.73
N TRP A 161 -8.36 -11.27 -8.26
CA TRP A 161 -7.38 -12.29 -7.93
C TRP A 161 -6.60 -12.80 -9.14
N MET A 162 -5.29 -12.79 -9.04
CA MET A 162 -4.37 -13.47 -9.95
C MET A 162 -3.18 -14.01 -9.14
N SER A 163 -2.68 -15.18 -9.48
CA SER A 163 -1.60 -15.84 -8.72
C SER A 163 -0.29 -15.04 -8.65
N ASN A 164 -0.07 -14.16 -9.63
CA ASN A 164 1.08 -13.26 -9.72
C ASN A 164 0.75 -11.81 -9.28
N HIS A 165 -0.40 -11.56 -8.64
CA HIS A 165 -0.79 -10.26 -8.09
C HIS A 165 -0.60 -10.26 -6.58
N TYR A 166 0.48 -9.67 -6.08
CA TYR A 166 0.86 -9.72 -4.68
C TYR A 166 1.57 -8.45 -4.22
N THR A 167 1.60 -8.25 -2.91
CA THR A 167 2.35 -7.19 -2.23
C THR A 167 2.83 -7.67 -0.87
N THR A 168 3.53 -6.80 -0.13
CA THR A 168 3.88 -6.98 1.28
C THR A 168 3.39 -5.77 2.08
N ALA A 169 3.45 -5.83 3.42
CA ALA A 169 3.14 -4.67 4.26
C ALA A 169 4.28 -3.63 4.27
N HIS A 170 5.48 -4.06 3.88
CA HIS A 170 6.69 -3.22 3.77
C HIS A 170 6.75 -2.39 2.50
#